data_1342bf3e114423a637f3a627e60d0c73
#
_entry.id   1342bf3e114423a637f3a627e60d0c73
#
_cell.length_a   1.000
_cell.length_b   1.000
_cell.length_c   1.000
_cell.angle_alpha   90.00
_cell.angle_beta   90.00
_cell.angle_gamma   90.00
#
_symmetry.space_group_name_H-M   'P 1'
#
loop_
_entity.id
_entity.type
_entity.pdbx_description
1 polymer ?
#
loop_
_entity_poly.entity_id
_entity_poly.type
_entity_poly.pdbx_seq_one_letter_code
_entity_poly.pdbx_strand_id
1 'polypeptide(L)'
;MSRQLHHHGHGHVHGHGHSHGESRRAFLSTLVSAAVFAPWAFGQEQSPAEMAERFRQMSEDAEAKGLADPFKGITTNGSVLPGLFQISPTGVSTEPVRIAAEKFISSLSGVQLARTLFPVDDPQWRKWMNQHFYVRQGISFQEMTETQRDAALGLLRVSLSARGFELTRNVMRLNETLAELRGDHVFLGEGLYFVTILGRPSASDPWGWQLSGHHCIVNYFVLGDQVVMTPHFFGSEPVRAPSGKYKGVEILQQEQNDGLQMLTALPDEQRRKAVLNFSKTGNNNLSEAFKDNIVLDYAGVPGAALDNPQRRRLLDLVHLYVSNMDDGHTRVKMDEVSRHLDDTCFAWIGGAQPDSVFYYRIHSPVILIEFDHQRPANLAKFASNPDKPTQQHIHCVVRTPNGNDYGKDLLRQHYLAHPHKS
;
A
#
# COMPACT_ATOMS: atom_id res chain seq x y z
N MET A 1 -4.66 7.51 86.53
CA MET A 1 -4.40 8.91 86.97
C MET A 1 -3.99 9.70 85.72
N SER A 2 -4.92 10.47 85.27
CA SER A 2 -4.98 11.92 85.14
C SER A 2 -4.09 12.50 84.01
N ARG A 3 -4.77 13.00 83.12
CA ARG A 3 -5.14 14.33 82.59
C ARG A 3 -4.30 14.75 81.39
N GLN A 4 -4.92 14.95 80.16
CA GLN A 4 -5.45 16.21 79.63
C GLN A 4 -4.36 17.29 79.45
N LEU A 5 -4.16 17.95 78.30
CA LEU A 5 -4.99 18.89 77.55
C LEU A 5 -4.10 19.56 76.43
N HIS A 6 -4.69 19.82 75.27
CA HIS A 6 -4.67 21.03 74.39
C HIS A 6 -3.33 21.72 74.01
N HIS A 7 -2.98 22.06 72.78
CA HIS A 7 -3.52 23.13 71.90
C HIS A 7 -2.64 23.30 70.63
N HIS A 8 -3.32 23.60 69.57
CA HIS A 8 -3.00 24.43 68.40
C HIS A 8 -1.56 24.80 68.02
N GLY A 9 -1.26 24.66 66.70
CA GLY A 9 -0.18 25.38 66.07
C GLY A 9 -0.11 25.11 64.58
N HIS A 10 -0.52 26.07 63.74
CA HIS A 10 -0.39 26.12 62.31
C HIS A 10 1.09 26.11 61.86
N GLY A 11 1.41 25.35 60.80
CA GLY A 11 2.71 25.42 60.13
C GLY A 11 2.64 24.91 58.73
N HIS A 12 2.55 25.81 57.74
CA HIS A 12 2.71 25.53 56.33
C HIS A 12 4.14 25.07 56.03
N VAL A 13 4.30 23.93 55.37
CA VAL A 13 5.53 23.58 54.68
C VAL A 13 5.16 23.06 53.29
N HIS A 14 5.63 23.77 52.29
CA HIS A 14 5.58 23.40 50.88
C HIS A 14 6.43 22.15 50.60
N GLY A 15 5.79 21.06 50.16
CA GLY A 15 6.45 19.89 49.61
C GLY A 15 6.21 19.83 48.13
N HIS A 16 7.25 20.04 47.34
CA HIS A 16 7.23 19.81 45.89
C HIS A 16 7.20 18.30 45.62
N GLY A 17 6.02 17.78 45.31
CA GLY A 17 5.85 16.44 44.78
C GLY A 17 5.92 16.51 43.25
N HIS A 18 6.98 15.97 42.66
CA HIS A 18 7.02 15.69 41.22
C HIS A 18 6.08 14.52 40.91
N SER A 19 4.88 14.86 40.46
CA SER A 19 3.99 13.87 39.85
C SER A 19 4.45 13.66 38.38
N HIS A 20 4.97 12.49 38.10
CA HIS A 20 5.08 12.01 36.72
C HIS A 20 3.66 11.87 36.16
N GLY A 21 3.23 12.89 35.45
CA GLY A 21 2.01 12.84 34.65
C GLY A 21 2.18 11.90 33.49
N GLU A 22 1.61 10.72 33.58
CA GLU A 22 1.38 9.86 32.42
C GLU A 22 0.49 10.63 31.45
N SER A 23 1.12 11.14 30.40
CA SER A 23 0.44 11.70 29.26
C SER A 23 -0.26 10.57 28.48
N ARG A 24 -1.42 10.16 28.96
CA ARG A 24 -2.41 9.47 28.12
C ARG A 24 -2.93 10.49 27.11
N ARG A 25 -2.18 10.70 26.04
CA ARG A 25 -2.72 11.38 24.87
C ARG A 25 -3.85 10.51 24.34
N ALA A 26 -5.05 11.01 24.50
CA ALA A 26 -6.25 10.47 23.93
C ALA A 26 -6.01 10.18 22.44
N PHE A 27 -6.22 8.93 22.04
CA PHE A 27 -6.44 8.55 20.65
C PHE A 27 -7.69 9.31 20.21
N LEU A 28 -7.51 10.48 19.62
CA LEU A 28 -8.53 11.09 18.80
C LEU A 28 -8.70 10.14 17.61
N SER A 29 -9.65 9.23 17.77
CA SER A 29 -10.25 8.51 16.66
C SER A 29 -10.84 9.57 15.75
N THR A 30 -10.05 10.02 14.78
CA THR A 30 -10.60 10.66 13.61
C THR A 30 -11.47 9.59 12.99
N LEU A 31 -12.75 9.65 13.23
CA LEU A 31 -13.78 8.96 12.49
C LEU A 31 -13.62 9.43 11.04
N VAL A 32 -12.69 8.79 10.33
CA VAL A 32 -12.75 8.74 8.88
C VAL A 32 -14.03 7.98 8.62
N SER A 33 -15.06 8.71 8.27
CA SER A 33 -16.30 8.14 7.76
C SER A 33 -15.90 7.18 6.65
N ALA A 34 -15.79 5.89 6.99
CA ALA A 34 -16.00 4.85 6.03
C ALA A 34 -17.33 5.25 5.39
N ALA A 35 -17.32 5.45 4.07
CA ALA A 35 -18.56 5.59 3.34
C ALA A 35 -19.38 4.38 3.74
N VAL A 36 -20.32 4.58 4.65
CA VAL A 36 -21.28 3.56 5.08
C VAL A 36 -22.05 3.28 3.80
N PHE A 37 -21.72 2.18 3.14
CA PHE A 37 -22.59 1.62 2.13
C PHE A 37 -23.89 1.28 2.85
N ALA A 38 -24.88 2.15 2.69
CA ALA A 38 -26.23 1.86 3.12
C ALA A 38 -26.62 0.49 2.53
N PRO A 39 -27.29 -0.39 3.31
CA PRO A 39 -27.75 -1.66 2.78
C PRO A 39 -28.61 -1.35 1.55
N TRP A 40 -28.31 -2.02 0.45
CA TRP A 40 -29.01 -1.91 -0.81
C TRP A 40 -30.52 -2.08 -0.56
N ALA A 41 -31.25 -0.98 -0.54
CA ALA A 41 -32.70 -1.05 -0.68
C ALA A 41 -32.97 -1.72 -2.03
N PHE A 42 -33.78 -2.76 -2.05
CA PHE A 42 -34.27 -3.44 -3.24
C PHE A 42 -35.06 -2.43 -4.09
N GLY A 43 -34.35 -1.66 -4.89
CA GLY A 43 -34.86 -0.78 -5.93
C GLY A 43 -34.31 -1.26 -7.24
N GLN A 44 -35.06 -1.16 -8.31
CA GLN A 44 -34.82 -1.58 -9.69
C GLN A 44 -33.35 -1.90 -10.02
N GLU A 45 -33.09 -3.08 -10.59
CA GLU A 45 -31.75 -3.44 -11.06
C GLU A 45 -31.22 -2.33 -11.99
N GLN A 46 -30.21 -1.60 -11.55
CA GLN A 46 -29.59 -0.54 -12.35
C GLN A 46 -29.00 -1.16 -13.62
N SER A 47 -29.23 -0.55 -14.75
CA SER A 47 -28.61 -0.95 -16.00
C SER A 47 -27.07 -0.79 -15.92
N PRO A 48 -26.28 -1.55 -16.71
CA PRO A 48 -24.82 -1.37 -16.77
C PRO A 48 -24.39 0.07 -17.08
N ALA A 49 -25.20 0.81 -17.88
CA ALA A 49 -24.90 2.21 -18.21
C ALA A 49 -25.11 3.14 -17.00
N GLU A 50 -26.19 2.98 -16.25
CA GLU A 50 -26.43 3.74 -15.00
C GLU A 50 -25.35 3.44 -13.95
N MET A 51 -24.93 2.20 -13.86
CA MET A 51 -23.87 1.80 -12.94
C MET A 51 -22.51 2.39 -13.37
N ALA A 52 -22.19 2.39 -14.66
CA ALA A 52 -20.97 3.01 -15.18
C ALA A 52 -20.94 4.53 -14.90
N GLU A 53 -22.08 5.23 -15.09
CA GLU A 53 -22.19 6.66 -14.78
C GLU A 53 -22.01 6.92 -13.28
N ARG A 54 -22.60 6.11 -12.42
CA ARG A 54 -22.41 6.18 -10.97
C ARG A 54 -20.94 5.97 -10.59
N PHE A 55 -20.27 5.00 -11.20
CA PHE A 55 -18.83 4.73 -10.95
C PHE A 55 -17.96 5.89 -11.41
N ARG A 56 -18.32 6.53 -12.53
CA ARG A 56 -17.64 7.75 -12.99
C ARG A 56 -17.75 8.86 -11.95
N GLN A 57 -18.96 9.16 -11.47
CA GLN A 57 -19.16 10.20 -10.46
C GLN A 57 -18.44 9.89 -9.16
N MET A 58 -18.50 8.65 -8.67
CA MET A 58 -17.77 8.21 -7.46
C MET A 58 -16.26 8.38 -7.62
N SER A 59 -15.73 8.10 -8.80
CA SER A 59 -14.29 8.26 -9.09
C SER A 59 -13.87 9.71 -9.11
N GLU A 60 -14.65 10.58 -9.77
CA GLU A 60 -14.41 12.03 -9.82
C GLU A 60 -14.47 12.67 -8.43
N ASP A 61 -15.46 12.31 -7.62
CA ASP A 61 -15.59 12.79 -6.23
C ASP A 61 -14.42 12.35 -5.36
N ALA A 62 -13.96 11.09 -5.52
CA ALA A 62 -12.81 10.57 -4.80
C ALA A 62 -11.51 11.27 -5.21
N GLU A 63 -11.30 11.52 -6.51
CA GLU A 63 -10.15 12.27 -7.03
C GLU A 63 -10.18 13.72 -6.54
N ALA A 64 -11.30 14.41 -6.69
CA ALA A 64 -11.44 15.80 -6.26
C ALA A 64 -11.11 15.99 -4.78
N LYS A 65 -11.55 15.06 -3.93
CA LYS A 65 -11.26 15.05 -2.50
C LYS A 65 -9.82 14.61 -2.19
N GLY A 66 -9.35 13.56 -2.84
CA GLY A 66 -8.06 12.94 -2.54
C GLY A 66 -6.85 13.72 -3.08
N LEU A 67 -7.05 14.51 -4.13
CA LEU A 67 -6.01 15.31 -4.78
C LEU A 67 -6.07 16.80 -4.41
N ALA A 68 -6.98 17.22 -3.53
CA ALA A 68 -7.17 18.62 -3.13
C ALA A 68 -5.87 19.25 -2.58
N ASP A 69 -5.10 18.47 -1.82
CA ASP A 69 -3.82 18.92 -1.29
C ASP A 69 -2.65 18.51 -2.19
N PRO A 70 -1.64 19.38 -2.36
CA PRO A 70 -0.39 19.00 -3.01
C PRO A 70 0.24 17.78 -2.35
N PHE A 71 0.95 16.97 -3.15
CA PHE A 71 1.68 15.81 -2.61
C PHE A 71 2.77 16.26 -1.64
N LYS A 72 2.80 15.64 -0.47
CA LYS A 72 3.84 15.79 0.56
C LYS A 72 4.51 14.45 0.88
N GLY A 73 3.76 13.38 0.87
CA GLY A 73 4.15 12.07 1.36
C GLY A 73 3.71 11.81 2.80
N ILE A 74 3.76 10.54 3.19
CA ILE A 74 3.48 10.09 4.56
C ILE A 74 4.61 10.58 5.47
N THR A 75 4.26 11.18 6.61
CA THR A 75 5.21 11.73 7.58
C THR A 75 4.82 11.36 9.00
N THR A 76 5.72 11.49 9.97
CA THR A 76 5.39 11.19 11.37
C THR A 76 4.86 12.39 12.14
N ASN A 77 5.11 13.62 11.66
CA ASN A 77 4.74 14.86 12.36
C ASN A 77 4.27 15.98 11.42
N GLY A 78 3.99 15.66 10.15
CA GLY A 78 3.60 16.62 9.13
C GLY A 78 4.78 17.26 8.38
N SER A 79 6.03 16.92 8.71
CA SER A 79 7.24 17.42 8.05
C SER A 79 8.05 16.28 7.43
N VAL A 80 8.48 16.47 6.19
CA VAL A 80 9.36 15.53 5.49
C VAL A 80 10.75 15.57 6.09
N LEU A 81 11.33 14.40 6.35
CA LEU A 81 12.73 14.27 6.74
C LEU A 81 13.63 14.47 5.51
N PRO A 82 14.50 15.47 5.49
CA PRO A 82 15.34 15.73 4.32
C PRO A 82 16.51 14.75 4.20
N GLY A 83 17.01 14.55 2.97
CA GLY A 83 18.27 13.84 2.72
C GLY A 83 18.20 12.31 2.85
N LEU A 84 17.02 11.72 2.95
CA LEU A 84 16.84 10.27 3.00
C LEU A 84 17.12 9.62 1.64
N PHE A 85 16.71 10.28 0.56
CA PHE A 85 16.83 9.77 -0.79
C PHE A 85 17.76 10.67 -1.60
N GLN A 86 18.72 10.06 -2.30
CA GLN A 86 19.69 10.80 -3.10
C GLN A 86 19.73 10.25 -4.53
N ILE A 87 19.88 11.13 -5.51
CA ILE A 87 20.20 10.72 -6.86
C ILE A 87 21.65 10.20 -6.86
N SER A 88 21.80 8.89 -7.02
CA SER A 88 23.12 8.23 -7.05
C SER A 88 23.06 6.96 -7.89
N PRO A 89 24.14 6.62 -8.61
CA PRO A 89 24.19 5.38 -9.37
C PRO A 89 23.97 4.16 -8.48
N THR A 90 23.10 3.25 -8.92
CA THR A 90 22.83 1.96 -8.27
C THR A 90 23.68 0.84 -8.86
N GLY A 91 24.12 0.99 -10.12
CA GLY A 91 24.78 -0.04 -10.91
C GLY A 91 23.84 -1.11 -11.42
N VAL A 92 22.52 -0.92 -11.30
CA VAL A 92 21.49 -1.83 -11.78
C VAL A 92 20.86 -1.28 -13.06
N SER A 93 21.00 -1.99 -14.17
CA SER A 93 20.51 -1.50 -15.46
C SER A 93 18.99 -1.44 -15.55
N THR A 94 18.45 -0.28 -15.92
CA THR A 94 17.04 -0.06 -16.27
C THR A 94 16.78 -0.19 -17.79
N GLU A 95 17.82 -0.48 -18.58
CA GLU A 95 17.74 -0.58 -20.04
C GLU A 95 16.71 -1.61 -20.53
N PRO A 96 16.59 -2.83 -19.93
CA PRO A 96 15.55 -3.78 -20.32
C PRO A 96 14.13 -3.22 -20.15
N VAL A 97 13.91 -2.45 -19.08
CA VAL A 97 12.61 -1.81 -18.78
C VAL A 97 12.31 -0.71 -19.80
N ARG A 98 13.31 0.12 -20.14
CA ARG A 98 13.21 1.18 -21.15
C ARG A 98 12.82 0.60 -22.52
N ILE A 99 13.55 -0.42 -22.99
CA ILE A 99 13.27 -1.09 -24.28
C ILE A 99 11.87 -1.69 -24.31
N ALA A 100 11.46 -2.36 -23.23
CA ALA A 100 10.12 -2.97 -23.16
C ALA A 100 9.01 -1.91 -23.15
N ALA A 101 9.21 -0.78 -22.48
CA ALA A 101 8.26 0.34 -22.49
C ALA A 101 8.14 0.98 -23.88
N GLU A 102 9.26 1.19 -24.59
CA GLU A 102 9.27 1.68 -25.96
C GLU A 102 8.53 0.74 -26.91
N LYS A 103 8.76 -0.58 -26.77
CA LYS A 103 8.06 -1.61 -27.53
C LYS A 103 6.55 -1.56 -27.29
N PHE A 104 6.12 -1.41 -26.01
CA PHE A 104 4.72 -1.28 -25.68
C PHE A 104 4.12 -0.02 -26.30
N ILE A 105 4.73 1.15 -26.12
CA ILE A 105 4.29 2.43 -26.70
C ILE A 105 4.16 2.33 -28.22
N SER A 106 5.16 1.75 -28.89
CA SER A 106 5.18 1.61 -30.36
C SER A 106 4.09 0.67 -30.90
N SER A 107 3.52 -0.18 -30.06
CA SER A 107 2.42 -1.08 -30.44
C SER A 107 1.05 -0.40 -30.40
N LEU A 108 0.93 0.78 -29.77
CA LEU A 108 -0.33 1.47 -29.55
C LEU A 108 -0.73 2.34 -30.76
N SER A 109 -2.03 2.40 -31.05
CA SER A 109 -2.59 3.37 -32.00
C SER A 109 -2.55 4.79 -31.44
N GLY A 110 -2.70 5.82 -32.28
CA GLY A 110 -2.72 7.21 -31.85
C GLY A 110 -3.81 7.51 -30.79
N VAL A 111 -5.00 6.91 -30.95
CA VAL A 111 -6.09 7.06 -29.98
C VAL A 111 -5.75 6.40 -28.63
N GLN A 112 -5.11 5.26 -28.65
CA GLN A 112 -4.66 4.57 -27.44
C GLN A 112 -3.53 5.35 -26.75
N LEU A 113 -2.57 5.89 -27.52
CA LEU A 113 -1.48 6.72 -26.99
C LEU A 113 -2.00 7.94 -26.24
N ALA A 114 -2.99 8.64 -26.80
CA ALA A 114 -3.54 9.86 -26.22
C ALA A 114 -4.13 9.70 -24.80
N ARG A 115 -4.54 8.48 -24.45
CA ARG A 115 -5.07 8.15 -23.11
C ARG A 115 -4.12 7.32 -22.24
N THR A 116 -2.95 6.96 -22.79
CA THR A 116 -1.98 6.10 -22.11
C THR A 116 -0.72 6.85 -21.69
N LEU A 117 -0.34 7.90 -22.46
CA LEU A 117 0.90 8.64 -22.24
C LEU A 117 0.59 9.99 -21.55
N PHE A 118 1.20 10.21 -20.39
CA PHE A 118 1.06 11.40 -19.56
C PHE A 118 2.43 12.07 -19.34
N PRO A 119 2.49 13.38 -19.00
CA PRO A 119 3.70 13.99 -18.48
C PRO A 119 4.24 13.27 -17.24
N VAL A 120 5.56 13.34 -17.00
CA VAL A 120 6.18 12.64 -15.85
C VAL A 120 5.76 13.20 -14.49
N ASP A 121 5.35 14.45 -14.44
CA ASP A 121 4.89 15.14 -13.22
C ASP A 121 3.35 15.19 -13.10
N ASP A 122 2.64 14.55 -14.05
CA ASP A 122 1.18 14.49 -14.08
C ASP A 122 0.58 13.95 -12.77
N PRO A 123 -0.55 14.51 -12.30
CA PRO A 123 -1.31 13.97 -11.17
C PRO A 123 -1.76 12.52 -11.34
N GLN A 124 -1.70 11.97 -12.56
CA GLN A 124 -2.07 10.58 -12.87
C GLN A 124 -1.34 9.58 -11.94
N TRP A 125 -0.10 9.85 -11.50
CA TRP A 125 0.57 9.01 -10.49
C TRP A 125 -0.29 8.76 -9.26
N ARG A 126 -1.03 9.76 -8.79
CA ARG A 126 -1.85 9.72 -7.57
C ARG A 126 -3.27 9.25 -7.83
N LYS A 127 -3.68 9.11 -9.10
CA LYS A 127 -5.02 8.69 -9.51
C LYS A 127 -5.09 7.17 -9.56
N TRP A 128 -5.20 6.56 -8.39
CA TRP A 128 -5.40 5.12 -8.26
C TRP A 128 -6.30 4.78 -7.07
N MET A 129 -7.03 3.69 -7.21
CA MET A 129 -7.88 3.11 -6.18
C MET A 129 -7.95 1.60 -6.37
N ASN A 130 -7.92 0.85 -5.28
CA ASN A 130 -7.94 -0.61 -5.30
C ASN A 130 -9.34 -1.21 -5.57
N GLN A 131 -10.40 -0.43 -5.52
CA GLN A 131 -11.77 -0.89 -5.75
C GLN A 131 -12.07 -1.09 -7.24
N HIS A 132 -12.96 -2.06 -7.53
CA HIS A 132 -13.36 -2.40 -8.91
C HIS A 132 -14.09 -1.27 -9.64
N PHE A 133 -14.88 -0.47 -8.93
CA PHE A 133 -15.69 0.61 -9.50
C PHE A 133 -14.90 1.85 -9.96
N TYR A 134 -13.62 1.95 -9.59
CA TYR A 134 -12.82 3.11 -9.96
C TYR A 134 -12.55 3.15 -11.46
N VAL A 135 -12.86 4.30 -12.09
CA VAL A 135 -12.65 4.52 -13.52
C VAL A 135 -11.19 4.88 -13.77
N ARG A 136 -10.49 4.04 -14.53
CA ARG A 136 -9.05 4.11 -14.75
C ARG A 136 -8.69 4.72 -16.09
N GLN A 137 -7.56 5.40 -16.14
CA GLN A 137 -6.93 5.86 -17.37
C GLN A 137 -6.02 4.78 -17.98
N GLY A 138 -5.58 5.01 -19.22
CA GLY A 138 -4.72 4.07 -19.93
C GLY A 138 -5.47 3.10 -20.80
N ILE A 139 -4.80 2.03 -21.21
CA ILE A 139 -5.37 0.94 -22.00
C ILE A 139 -5.46 -0.32 -21.15
N SER A 140 -6.62 -0.96 -21.12
CA SER A 140 -6.82 -2.23 -20.42
C SER A 140 -6.33 -3.43 -21.23
N PHE A 141 -5.95 -4.51 -20.54
CA PHE A 141 -5.61 -5.78 -21.18
C PHE A 141 -6.79 -6.35 -22.01
N GLN A 142 -8.02 -6.02 -21.64
CA GLN A 142 -9.22 -6.40 -22.39
C GLN A 142 -9.29 -5.73 -23.76
N GLU A 143 -8.87 -4.46 -23.86
CA GLU A 143 -8.89 -3.67 -25.11
C GLU A 143 -7.67 -3.94 -26.00
N MET A 144 -6.61 -4.54 -25.46
CA MET A 144 -5.35 -4.80 -26.18
C MET A 144 -5.51 -5.92 -27.21
N THR A 145 -4.89 -5.74 -28.37
CA THR A 145 -4.59 -6.86 -29.28
C THR A 145 -3.62 -7.83 -28.61
N GLU A 146 -3.46 -9.04 -29.17
CA GLU A 146 -2.49 -10.03 -28.66
C GLU A 146 -1.07 -9.44 -28.59
N THR A 147 -0.61 -8.81 -29.69
CA THR A 147 0.71 -8.16 -29.76
C THR A 147 0.90 -7.07 -28.68
N GLN A 148 -0.12 -6.25 -28.44
CA GLN A 148 -0.09 -5.21 -27.39
C GLN A 148 -0.05 -5.83 -26.00
N ARG A 149 -0.83 -6.89 -25.80
CA ARG A 149 -0.89 -7.63 -24.54
C ARG A 149 0.45 -8.28 -24.21
N ASP A 150 1.08 -8.89 -25.19
CA ASP A 150 2.42 -9.47 -25.06
C ASP A 150 3.48 -8.41 -24.74
N ALA A 151 3.40 -7.23 -25.38
CA ALA A 151 4.30 -6.12 -25.07
C ALA A 151 4.10 -5.58 -23.65
N ALA A 152 2.85 -5.40 -23.19
CA ALA A 152 2.52 -5.00 -21.85
C ALA A 152 3.01 -6.03 -20.79
N LEU A 153 2.76 -7.32 -21.03
CA LEU A 153 3.28 -8.39 -20.16
C LEU A 153 4.81 -8.45 -20.19
N GLY A 154 5.42 -8.13 -21.33
CA GLY A 154 6.87 -8.01 -21.47
C GLY A 154 7.45 -6.91 -20.57
N LEU A 155 6.79 -5.74 -20.51
CA LEU A 155 7.16 -4.64 -19.62
C LEU A 155 7.09 -5.07 -18.15
N LEU A 156 5.97 -5.67 -17.73
CA LEU A 156 5.82 -6.17 -16.36
C LEU A 156 6.91 -7.20 -16.01
N ARG A 157 7.22 -8.12 -16.94
CA ARG A 157 8.18 -9.21 -16.69
C ARG A 157 9.61 -8.73 -16.49
N VAL A 158 10.03 -7.65 -17.14
CA VAL A 158 11.39 -7.10 -16.98
C VAL A 158 11.50 -6.11 -15.84
N SER A 159 10.38 -5.59 -15.34
CA SER A 159 10.33 -4.64 -14.23
C SER A 159 10.18 -5.34 -12.88
N LEU A 160 9.57 -6.49 -12.85
CA LEU A 160 9.25 -7.25 -11.65
C LEU A 160 10.12 -8.51 -11.56
N SER A 161 10.34 -9.00 -10.36
CA SER A 161 10.90 -10.33 -10.16
C SER A 161 9.94 -11.41 -10.68
N ALA A 162 10.41 -12.65 -10.82
CA ALA A 162 9.55 -13.78 -11.17
C ALA A 162 8.36 -13.92 -10.19
N ARG A 163 8.63 -13.70 -8.88
CA ARG A 163 7.62 -13.70 -7.81
C ARG A 163 6.62 -12.55 -7.98
N GLY A 164 7.10 -11.33 -8.15
CA GLY A 164 6.25 -10.13 -8.31
C GLY A 164 5.39 -10.19 -9.57
N PHE A 165 5.95 -10.69 -10.68
CA PHE A 165 5.20 -10.93 -11.91
C PHE A 165 4.09 -11.97 -11.70
N GLU A 166 4.41 -13.11 -11.05
CA GLU A 166 3.41 -14.16 -10.80
C GLU A 166 2.35 -13.69 -9.81
N LEU A 167 2.71 -12.95 -8.75
CA LEU A 167 1.75 -12.33 -7.83
C LEU A 167 0.78 -11.41 -8.57
N THR A 168 1.31 -10.50 -9.41
CA THR A 168 0.50 -9.59 -10.23
C THR A 168 -0.48 -10.37 -11.12
N ARG A 169 0.02 -11.42 -11.81
CA ARG A 169 -0.81 -12.28 -12.65
C ARG A 169 -1.87 -13.03 -11.85
N ASN A 170 -1.54 -13.50 -10.65
CA ASN A 170 -2.48 -14.23 -9.80
C ASN A 170 -3.56 -13.32 -9.21
N VAL A 171 -3.26 -12.05 -8.91
CA VAL A 171 -4.31 -11.07 -8.55
C VAL A 171 -5.29 -10.90 -9.72
N MET A 172 -4.80 -10.76 -10.96
CA MET A 172 -5.66 -10.69 -12.16
C MET A 172 -6.53 -11.95 -12.32
N ARG A 173 -5.95 -13.14 -12.14
CA ARG A 173 -6.66 -14.44 -12.20
C ARG A 173 -7.73 -14.58 -11.11
N LEU A 174 -7.45 -14.12 -9.91
CA LEU A 174 -8.41 -14.13 -8.81
C LEU A 174 -9.53 -13.10 -9.00
N ASN A 175 -9.26 -12.00 -9.72
CA ASN A 175 -10.32 -11.08 -10.13
C ASN A 175 -11.26 -11.71 -11.19
N GLU A 176 -10.76 -12.59 -12.06
CA GLU A 176 -11.60 -13.43 -12.94
C GLU A 176 -12.44 -14.41 -12.11
N THR A 177 -11.82 -15.08 -11.12
CA THR A 177 -12.55 -15.95 -10.20
C THR A 177 -13.67 -15.19 -9.49
N LEU A 178 -13.43 -13.96 -9.05
CA LEU A 178 -14.44 -13.10 -8.46
C LEU A 178 -15.57 -12.78 -9.44
N ALA A 179 -15.24 -12.49 -10.70
CA ALA A 179 -16.23 -12.27 -11.77
C ALA A 179 -17.12 -13.49 -11.96
N GLU A 180 -16.53 -14.70 -12.03
CA GLU A 180 -17.27 -15.97 -12.12
C GLU A 180 -18.20 -16.19 -10.92
N LEU A 181 -17.71 -15.97 -9.69
CA LEU A 181 -18.49 -16.15 -8.45
C LEU A 181 -19.66 -15.16 -8.34
N ARG A 182 -19.50 -13.96 -8.88
CA ARG A 182 -20.54 -12.91 -8.86
C ARG A 182 -21.46 -12.95 -10.07
N GLY A 183 -21.04 -13.57 -11.16
CA GLY A 183 -21.70 -13.47 -12.46
C GLY A 183 -21.58 -12.07 -13.07
N ASP A 184 -20.48 -11.34 -12.79
CA ASP A 184 -20.27 -9.96 -13.21
C ASP A 184 -18.95 -9.83 -13.99
N HIS A 185 -19.00 -10.03 -15.30
CA HIS A 185 -17.86 -9.83 -16.21
C HIS A 185 -17.82 -8.43 -16.86
N VAL A 186 -18.75 -7.53 -16.48
CA VAL A 186 -18.77 -6.15 -16.97
C VAL A 186 -17.76 -5.30 -16.19
N PHE A 187 -17.72 -5.45 -14.86
CA PHE A 187 -16.91 -4.64 -13.96
C PHE A 187 -15.80 -5.42 -13.26
N LEU A 188 -15.74 -6.73 -13.45
CA LEU A 188 -14.73 -7.64 -12.89
C LEU A 188 -14.16 -8.52 -14.00
N GLY A 189 -12.92 -8.98 -13.84
CA GLY A 189 -12.25 -9.88 -14.78
C GLY A 189 -10.76 -9.64 -14.91
N GLU A 190 -10.05 -10.65 -15.42
CA GLU A 190 -8.59 -10.62 -15.56
C GLU A 190 -8.08 -9.58 -16.57
N GLY A 191 -8.94 -9.09 -17.47
CA GLY A 191 -8.60 -8.11 -18.50
C GLY A 191 -8.76 -6.66 -18.07
N LEU A 192 -9.38 -6.36 -16.91
CA LEU A 192 -9.69 -5.00 -16.44
C LEU A 192 -8.54 -4.41 -15.59
N TYR A 193 -7.34 -4.52 -16.14
CA TYR A 193 -6.11 -3.91 -15.61
C TYR A 193 -5.54 -2.98 -16.67
N PHE A 194 -5.23 -1.74 -16.27
CA PHE A 194 -4.93 -0.62 -17.15
C PHE A 194 -3.46 -0.24 -17.02
N VAL A 195 -2.81 0.02 -18.15
CA VAL A 195 -1.41 0.47 -18.20
C VAL A 195 -1.36 1.92 -18.65
N THR A 196 -0.63 2.76 -17.91
CA THR A 196 -0.27 4.12 -18.30
C THR A 196 1.25 4.28 -18.29
N ILE A 197 1.75 5.19 -19.11
CA ILE A 197 3.15 5.60 -19.16
C ILE A 197 3.23 7.07 -18.77
N LEU A 198 4.18 7.43 -17.92
CA LEU A 198 4.38 8.79 -17.43
C LEU A 198 5.80 9.25 -17.80
N GLY A 199 5.88 10.32 -18.58
CA GLY A 199 7.13 10.71 -19.25
C GLY A 199 7.40 9.88 -20.49
N ARG A 200 8.63 10.01 -21.01
CA ARG A 200 9.11 9.20 -22.14
C ARG A 200 10.24 8.29 -21.67
N PRO A 201 10.22 6.99 -22.00
CA PRO A 201 11.30 6.11 -21.65
C PRO A 201 12.65 6.70 -22.06
N SER A 202 13.56 6.85 -21.12
CA SER A 202 14.87 7.48 -21.27
C SER A 202 15.92 6.76 -20.43
N ALA A 203 17.17 6.83 -20.83
CA ALA A 203 18.30 6.33 -20.06
C ALA A 203 18.72 7.31 -18.93
N SER A 204 18.33 8.59 -19.01
CA SER A 204 18.77 9.65 -18.10
C SER A 204 17.63 10.47 -17.50
N ASP A 205 16.56 10.70 -18.28
CA ASP A 205 15.46 11.55 -17.86
C ASP A 205 14.43 10.74 -17.04
N PRO A 206 13.69 11.40 -16.14
CA PRO A 206 12.69 10.73 -15.33
C PRO A 206 11.48 10.29 -16.15
N TRP A 207 11.03 9.09 -15.92
CA TRP A 207 9.83 8.50 -16.53
C TRP A 207 9.31 7.35 -15.66
N GLY A 208 8.24 6.71 -16.09
CA GLY A 208 7.78 5.50 -15.44
C GLY A 208 6.49 4.96 -16.04
N TRP A 209 5.91 4.01 -15.36
CA TRP A 209 4.65 3.39 -15.75
C TRP A 209 3.81 3.01 -14.54
N GLN A 210 2.52 2.89 -14.75
CA GLN A 210 1.58 2.45 -13.74
C GLN A 210 0.72 1.31 -14.29
N LEU A 211 0.54 0.26 -13.49
CA LEU A 211 -0.54 -0.72 -13.64
C LEU A 211 -1.60 -0.42 -12.60
N SER A 212 -2.86 -0.31 -13.03
CA SER A 212 -3.98 -0.03 -12.13
C SER A 212 -5.15 -0.95 -12.43
N GLY A 213 -5.58 -1.72 -11.44
CA GLY A 213 -6.73 -2.61 -11.50
C GLY A 213 -7.31 -2.91 -10.13
N HIS A 214 -8.38 -3.69 -10.10
CA HIS A 214 -8.95 -4.16 -8.83
C HIS A 214 -7.90 -4.98 -8.07
N HIS A 215 -7.62 -4.60 -6.84
CA HIS A 215 -6.65 -5.23 -5.95
C HIS A 215 -5.19 -5.29 -6.45
N CYS A 216 -4.82 -4.58 -7.54
CA CYS A 216 -3.43 -4.49 -7.99
C CYS A 216 -3.09 -3.11 -8.54
N ILE A 217 -2.18 -2.43 -7.88
CA ILE A 217 -1.60 -1.16 -8.32
C ILE A 217 -0.08 -1.29 -8.26
N VAL A 218 0.59 -1.01 -9.37
CA VAL A 218 2.05 -0.88 -9.43
C VAL A 218 2.37 0.51 -9.95
N ASN A 219 3.11 1.29 -9.17
CA ASN A 219 3.71 2.54 -9.61
C ASN A 219 5.21 2.30 -9.74
N TYR A 220 5.75 2.47 -10.93
CA TYR A 220 7.15 2.16 -11.24
C TYR A 220 7.82 3.40 -11.86
N PHE A 221 8.51 4.17 -11.01
CA PHE A 221 9.26 5.35 -11.41
C PHE A 221 10.72 4.98 -11.70
N VAL A 222 11.31 5.58 -12.74
CA VAL A 222 12.69 5.38 -13.18
C VAL A 222 13.38 6.72 -13.35
N LEU A 223 14.60 6.84 -12.82
CA LEU A 223 15.51 7.96 -13.05
C LEU A 223 16.94 7.43 -13.21
N GLY A 224 17.43 7.42 -14.43
CA GLY A 224 18.71 6.77 -14.73
C GLY A 224 18.65 5.27 -14.41
N ASP A 225 19.49 4.82 -13.48
CA ASP A 225 19.51 3.44 -12.99
C ASP A 225 18.82 3.26 -11.62
N GLN A 226 18.08 4.29 -11.14
CA GLN A 226 17.30 4.23 -9.92
C GLN A 226 15.82 3.92 -10.20
N VAL A 227 15.22 3.12 -9.32
CA VAL A 227 13.81 2.74 -9.38
C VAL A 227 13.14 3.00 -8.04
N VAL A 228 11.91 3.56 -8.10
CA VAL A 228 10.98 3.62 -6.96
C VAL A 228 9.69 2.93 -7.36
N MET A 229 9.39 1.78 -6.74
CA MET A 229 8.17 1.01 -7.03
C MET A 229 7.16 1.15 -5.89
N THR A 230 6.78 2.38 -5.59
CA THR A 230 5.75 2.70 -4.58
C THR A 230 4.92 3.92 -4.96
N PRO A 231 3.64 3.98 -4.52
CA PRO A 231 2.90 2.95 -3.80
C PRO A 231 2.74 1.67 -4.62
N HIS A 232 2.90 0.52 -3.95
CA HIS A 232 2.54 -0.78 -4.51
C HIS A 232 1.43 -1.38 -3.66
N PHE A 233 0.26 -1.58 -4.26
CA PHE A 233 -0.89 -2.20 -3.60
C PHE A 233 -1.18 -3.54 -4.25
N PHE A 234 -1.43 -4.57 -3.44
CA PHE A 234 -1.88 -5.87 -3.89
C PHE A 234 -2.77 -6.53 -2.84
N GLY A 235 -3.78 -7.23 -3.31
CA GLY A 235 -4.76 -7.88 -2.45
C GLY A 235 -5.62 -8.86 -3.23
N SER A 236 -6.62 -9.42 -2.61
CA SER A 236 -7.65 -10.21 -3.27
C SER A 236 -8.84 -10.50 -2.38
N GLU A 237 -10.00 -10.69 -3.00
CA GLU A 237 -11.20 -11.32 -2.48
C GLU A 237 -11.84 -12.17 -3.60
N PRO A 238 -11.79 -13.54 -3.50
CA PRO A 238 -11.12 -14.34 -2.49
C PRO A 238 -9.60 -14.40 -2.70
N VAL A 239 -8.83 -14.74 -1.65
CA VAL A 239 -7.38 -14.96 -1.78
C VAL A 239 -7.03 -16.34 -2.35
N ARG A 240 -8.01 -17.22 -2.45
CA ARG A 240 -7.92 -18.55 -3.05
C ARG A 240 -9.12 -18.81 -3.95
N ALA A 241 -8.86 -19.25 -5.19
CA ALA A 241 -9.90 -19.65 -6.12
C ALA A 241 -10.52 -20.99 -5.71
N PRO A 242 -11.79 -21.03 -5.24
CA PRO A 242 -12.44 -22.27 -4.81
C PRO A 242 -12.93 -23.10 -6.00
N SER A 243 -13.17 -22.47 -7.16
CA SER A 243 -13.75 -23.10 -8.36
C SER A 243 -13.33 -22.32 -9.63
N GLY A 244 -13.89 -22.66 -10.77
CA GLY A 244 -13.76 -21.94 -12.03
C GLY A 244 -12.43 -22.15 -12.75
N LYS A 245 -12.13 -21.28 -13.71
CA LYS A 245 -10.97 -21.31 -14.59
C LYS A 245 -9.64 -21.41 -13.85
N TYR A 246 -9.53 -20.74 -12.71
CA TYR A 246 -8.29 -20.64 -11.93
C TYR A 246 -8.34 -21.36 -10.60
N LYS A 247 -9.20 -22.39 -10.47
CA LYS A 247 -9.31 -23.20 -9.24
C LYS A 247 -7.93 -23.61 -8.71
N GLY A 248 -7.70 -23.32 -7.41
CA GLY A 248 -6.48 -23.64 -6.69
C GLY A 248 -5.41 -22.56 -6.70
N VAL A 249 -5.55 -21.48 -7.52
CA VAL A 249 -4.69 -20.30 -7.39
C VAL A 249 -4.90 -19.69 -6.02
N GLU A 250 -3.81 -19.38 -5.34
CA GLU A 250 -3.78 -18.83 -3.98
C GLU A 250 -2.64 -17.82 -3.85
N ILE A 251 -2.88 -16.73 -3.11
CA ILE A 251 -1.89 -15.66 -2.86
C ILE A 251 -1.88 -15.23 -1.39
N LEU A 252 -0.83 -14.51 -0.99
CA LEU A 252 -0.69 -13.79 0.29
C LEU A 252 -0.61 -14.69 1.54
N GLN A 253 -0.46 -16.00 1.36
CA GLN A 253 -0.33 -16.93 2.49
C GLN A 253 1.03 -16.80 3.17
N GLN A 254 2.09 -16.50 2.41
CA GLN A 254 3.42 -16.28 2.99
C GLN A 254 3.46 -14.98 3.78
N GLU A 255 2.91 -13.88 3.26
CA GLU A 255 2.78 -12.60 3.94
C GLU A 255 2.02 -12.73 5.26
N GLN A 256 0.91 -13.48 5.23
CA GLN A 256 0.12 -13.81 6.41
C GLN A 256 0.93 -14.60 7.45
N ASN A 257 1.56 -15.69 7.02
CA ASN A 257 2.25 -16.61 7.92
C ASN A 257 3.53 -15.99 8.50
N ASP A 258 4.33 -15.29 7.69
CA ASP A 258 5.58 -14.68 8.14
C ASP A 258 5.32 -13.48 9.07
N GLY A 259 4.23 -12.71 8.82
CA GLY A 259 3.76 -11.69 9.75
C GLY A 259 3.38 -12.26 11.11
N LEU A 260 2.62 -13.37 11.14
CA LEU A 260 2.25 -14.08 12.37
C LEU A 260 3.49 -14.65 13.08
N GLN A 261 4.43 -15.22 12.33
CA GLN A 261 5.69 -15.74 12.89
C GLN A 261 6.55 -14.62 13.47
N MET A 262 6.58 -13.41 12.85
CA MET A 262 7.28 -12.26 13.42
C MET A 262 6.72 -11.90 14.80
N LEU A 263 5.40 -11.81 14.96
CA LEU A 263 4.77 -11.51 16.24
C LEU A 263 5.05 -12.61 17.28
N THR A 264 4.84 -13.89 16.92
CA THR A 264 4.93 -15.01 17.87
C THR A 264 6.36 -15.29 18.31
N ALA A 265 7.37 -14.88 17.53
CA ALA A 265 8.78 -14.97 17.90
C ALA A 265 9.22 -13.90 18.94
N LEU A 266 8.39 -12.88 19.20
CA LEU A 266 8.68 -11.87 20.20
C LEU A 266 8.41 -12.38 21.62
N PRO A 267 9.34 -12.15 22.59
CA PRO A 267 9.05 -12.33 24.01
C PRO A 267 7.89 -11.46 24.47
N ASP A 268 7.26 -11.82 25.58
CA ASP A 268 6.03 -11.19 26.07
C ASP A 268 6.14 -9.66 26.23
N GLU A 269 7.29 -9.15 26.67
CA GLU A 269 7.49 -7.70 26.82
C GLU A 269 7.47 -6.99 25.46
N GLN A 270 8.24 -7.50 24.49
CA GLN A 270 8.27 -6.93 23.14
C GLN A 270 6.93 -7.11 22.42
N ARG A 271 6.26 -8.26 22.63
CA ARG A 271 4.92 -8.52 22.07
C ARG A 271 3.89 -7.53 22.58
N ARG A 272 3.93 -7.21 23.91
CA ARG A 272 3.06 -6.14 24.46
C ARG A 272 3.30 -4.78 23.86
N LYS A 273 4.53 -4.47 23.44
CA LYS A 273 4.85 -3.20 22.71
C LYS A 273 4.36 -3.26 21.27
N ALA A 274 4.47 -4.41 20.60
CA ALA A 274 4.04 -4.59 19.22
C ALA A 274 2.51 -4.54 19.09
N VAL A 275 1.76 -5.11 20.02
CA VAL A 275 0.30 -5.22 19.94
C VAL A 275 -0.37 -3.92 20.37
N LEU A 276 -0.93 -3.20 19.38
CA LEU A 276 -1.69 -1.97 19.60
C LEU A 276 -3.12 -2.25 20.08
N ASN A 277 -3.71 -3.37 19.62
CA ASN A 277 -5.03 -3.82 20.04
C ASN A 277 -5.13 -5.35 19.84
N PHE A 278 -5.69 -6.05 20.83
CA PHE A 278 -5.91 -7.49 20.76
C PHE A 278 -7.16 -7.89 19.96
N SER A 279 -8.04 -6.93 19.68
CA SER A 279 -9.28 -7.15 18.92
C SER A 279 -9.21 -6.48 17.55
N LYS A 280 -9.43 -7.27 16.50
CA LYS A 280 -9.59 -6.75 15.14
C LYS A 280 -11.06 -6.86 14.72
N THR A 281 -11.72 -5.71 14.64
CA THR A 281 -13.17 -5.61 14.36
C THR A 281 -13.50 -4.96 13.04
N GLY A 282 -12.52 -4.38 12.34
CA GLY A 282 -12.72 -3.67 11.08
C GLY A 282 -11.47 -3.69 10.19
N ASN A 283 -11.55 -2.96 9.10
CA ASN A 283 -10.41 -2.68 8.22
C ASN A 283 -9.46 -1.70 8.91
N ASN A 284 -8.15 -1.96 8.85
CA ASN A 284 -7.15 -1.20 9.59
C ASN A 284 -6.09 -0.54 8.69
N ASN A 285 -6.07 -0.81 7.38
CA ASN A 285 -5.17 -0.12 6.46
C ASN A 285 -5.39 1.40 6.54
N LEU A 286 -4.31 2.13 6.68
CA LEU A 286 -4.29 3.59 6.82
C LEU A 286 -3.81 4.30 5.55
N SER A 287 -2.99 3.64 4.74
CA SER A 287 -2.24 4.24 3.63
C SER A 287 -2.68 3.76 2.24
N GLU A 288 -3.94 3.35 2.09
CA GLU A 288 -4.53 3.00 0.78
C GLU A 288 -4.75 4.23 -0.11
N ALA A 289 -5.53 4.07 -1.15
CA ALA A 289 -5.85 5.09 -2.16
C ALA A 289 -6.10 6.48 -1.57
N PHE A 290 -5.51 7.50 -2.18
CA PHE A 290 -5.65 8.92 -1.80
C PHE A 290 -5.16 9.27 -0.38
N LYS A 291 -4.35 8.40 0.25
CA LYS A 291 -3.76 8.61 1.59
C LYS A 291 -2.28 9.01 1.51
N ASP A 292 -1.93 9.85 0.55
CA ASP A 292 -0.56 10.25 0.28
C ASP A 292 0.06 11.14 1.37
N ASN A 293 -0.77 11.95 2.05
CA ASN A 293 -0.33 13.01 2.96
C ASN A 293 -0.64 12.76 4.43
N ILE A 294 -0.89 11.51 4.82
CA ILE A 294 -1.24 11.20 6.21
C ILE A 294 -0.05 11.42 7.16
N VAL A 295 -0.38 11.82 8.38
CA VAL A 295 0.56 11.84 9.51
C VAL A 295 0.39 10.55 10.29
N LEU A 296 1.44 9.74 10.36
CA LEU A 296 1.42 8.40 10.94
C LEU A 296 2.67 8.19 11.77
N ASP A 297 2.52 8.05 13.09
CA ASP A 297 3.60 7.81 14.02
C ASP A 297 4.23 6.43 13.86
N TYR A 298 5.47 6.29 14.37
CA TYR A 298 6.12 5.00 14.54
C TYR A 298 5.52 4.29 15.75
N ALA A 299 4.69 3.27 15.51
CA ALA A 299 4.06 2.50 16.56
C ALA A 299 4.58 1.06 16.61
N GLY A 300 4.53 0.44 17.76
CA GLY A 300 4.94 -0.93 17.98
C GLY A 300 6.33 -1.08 18.58
N VAL A 301 6.99 -2.21 18.30
CA VAL A 301 8.35 -2.51 18.77
C VAL A 301 9.38 -2.03 17.76
N PRO A 302 10.34 -1.16 18.16
CA PRO A 302 11.38 -0.70 17.24
C PRO A 302 12.47 -1.77 17.03
N GLY A 303 13.11 -1.75 15.88
CA GLY A 303 14.23 -2.62 15.52
C GLY A 303 15.40 -2.54 16.48
N ALA A 304 15.65 -1.37 17.07
CA ALA A 304 16.67 -1.18 18.11
C ALA A 304 16.42 -2.03 19.37
N ALA A 305 15.17 -2.43 19.64
CA ALA A 305 14.81 -3.29 20.77
C ALA A 305 14.82 -4.80 20.44
N LEU A 306 15.11 -5.18 19.20
CA LEU A 306 15.14 -6.56 18.73
C LEU A 306 16.55 -7.16 18.82
N ASP A 307 16.65 -8.45 19.14
CA ASP A 307 17.88 -9.22 19.03
C ASP A 307 18.22 -9.57 17.57
N ASN A 308 19.41 -10.11 17.32
CA ASN A 308 19.85 -10.42 15.95
C ASN A 308 18.97 -11.44 15.22
N PRO A 309 18.44 -12.52 15.79
CA PRO A 309 17.46 -13.40 15.17
C PRO A 309 16.16 -12.68 14.81
N GLN A 310 15.64 -11.83 15.68
CA GLN A 310 14.40 -11.08 15.46
C GLN A 310 14.60 -10.00 14.37
N ARG A 311 15.73 -9.30 14.37
CA ARG A 311 16.11 -8.32 13.32
C ARG A 311 16.18 -8.98 11.95
N ARG A 312 16.76 -10.18 11.84
CA ARG A 312 16.76 -10.93 10.59
C ARG A 312 15.35 -11.27 10.14
N ARG A 313 14.50 -11.78 11.04
CA ARG A 313 13.10 -12.09 10.73
C ARG A 313 12.32 -10.87 10.26
N LEU A 314 12.54 -9.70 10.86
CA LEU A 314 11.93 -8.45 10.41
C LEU A 314 12.40 -8.07 9.00
N LEU A 315 13.71 -8.19 8.72
CA LEU A 315 14.26 -7.94 7.38
C LEU A 315 13.74 -8.97 6.35
N ASP A 316 13.62 -10.24 6.72
CA ASP A 316 13.06 -11.27 5.84
C ASP A 316 11.58 -10.96 5.50
N LEU A 317 10.81 -10.50 6.49
CA LEU A 317 9.44 -10.06 6.27
C LEU A 317 9.36 -8.83 5.36
N VAL A 318 10.22 -7.83 5.53
CA VAL A 318 10.31 -6.68 4.61
C VAL A 318 10.73 -7.13 3.21
N HIS A 319 11.74 -8.01 3.12
CA HIS A 319 12.23 -8.54 1.84
C HIS A 319 11.12 -9.23 1.05
N LEU A 320 10.19 -9.93 1.70
CA LEU A 320 9.05 -10.60 1.07
C LEU A 320 8.21 -9.61 0.23
N TYR A 321 8.06 -8.37 0.68
CA TYR A 321 7.33 -7.32 -0.02
C TYR A 321 8.18 -6.60 -1.07
N VAL A 322 9.41 -6.28 -0.72
CA VAL A 322 10.35 -5.56 -1.60
C VAL A 322 10.76 -6.41 -2.79
N SER A 323 10.89 -7.73 -2.62
CA SER A 323 11.29 -8.68 -3.66
C SER A 323 10.25 -8.89 -4.78
N ASN A 324 9.15 -8.14 -4.79
CA ASN A 324 8.29 -8.02 -5.97
C ASN A 324 8.95 -7.20 -7.10
N MET A 325 9.91 -6.30 -6.78
CA MET A 325 10.79 -5.68 -7.79
C MET A 325 11.79 -6.69 -8.35
N ASP A 326 12.47 -6.33 -9.44
CA ASP A 326 13.62 -7.10 -9.91
C ASP A 326 14.70 -7.23 -8.82
N ASP A 327 15.51 -8.30 -8.92
CA ASP A 327 16.48 -8.67 -7.88
C ASP A 327 17.55 -7.58 -7.63
N GLY A 328 17.87 -6.79 -8.67
CA GLY A 328 18.88 -5.73 -8.56
C GLY A 328 18.38 -4.59 -7.69
N HIS A 329 17.23 -4.03 -8.03
CA HIS A 329 16.62 -2.93 -7.26
C HIS A 329 16.07 -3.40 -5.90
N THR A 330 15.69 -4.66 -5.77
CA THR A 330 15.39 -5.28 -4.47
C THR A 330 16.59 -5.14 -3.51
N ARG A 331 17.82 -5.48 -3.95
CA ARG A 331 19.03 -5.33 -3.12
C ARG A 331 19.25 -3.87 -2.72
N VAL A 332 19.13 -2.94 -3.67
CA VAL A 332 19.29 -1.49 -3.41
C VAL A 332 18.30 -1.03 -2.33
N LYS A 333 17.03 -1.42 -2.44
CA LYS A 333 15.99 -1.05 -1.46
C LYS A 333 16.21 -1.72 -0.11
N MET A 334 16.64 -2.98 -0.08
CA MET A 334 16.94 -3.68 1.17
C MET A 334 18.16 -3.11 1.89
N ASP A 335 19.18 -2.63 1.16
CA ASP A 335 20.30 -1.91 1.74
C ASP A 335 19.85 -0.59 2.37
N GLU A 336 18.93 0.14 1.73
CA GLU A 336 18.32 1.34 2.30
C GLU A 336 17.53 1.02 3.57
N VAL A 337 16.68 0.01 3.56
CA VAL A 337 15.92 -0.44 4.75
C VAL A 337 16.85 -0.88 5.88
N SER A 338 17.91 -1.61 5.56
CA SER A 338 18.86 -2.12 6.56
C SER A 338 19.58 -1.00 7.32
N ARG A 339 19.89 0.13 6.64
CA ARG A 339 20.47 1.31 7.30
C ARG A 339 19.51 1.99 8.29
N HIS A 340 18.19 1.79 8.13
CA HIS A 340 17.15 2.36 8.98
C HIS A 340 16.47 1.30 9.87
N LEU A 341 17.11 0.13 10.05
CA LEU A 341 16.51 -0.99 10.78
C LEU A 341 16.22 -0.64 12.25
N ASP A 342 17.09 0.12 12.90
CA ASP A 342 16.90 0.53 14.29
C ASP A 342 15.64 1.37 14.49
N ASP A 343 15.28 2.20 13.50
CA ASP A 343 14.10 3.05 13.47
C ASP A 343 12.87 2.35 12.86
N THR A 344 13.01 1.08 12.43
CA THR A 344 11.92 0.31 11.83
C THR A 344 11.05 -0.30 12.92
N CYS A 345 9.79 0.11 12.99
CA CYS A 345 8.84 -0.37 14.00
C CYS A 345 7.91 -1.43 13.42
N PHE A 346 7.64 -2.47 14.21
CA PHE A 346 6.64 -3.51 13.90
C PHE A 346 5.47 -3.40 14.85
N ALA A 347 4.25 -3.24 14.30
CA ALA A 347 3.00 -3.11 15.06
C ALA A 347 1.97 -4.14 14.61
N TRP A 348 1.06 -4.50 15.52
CA TRP A 348 0.06 -5.55 15.33
C TRP A 348 -1.30 -5.17 15.91
N ILE A 349 -2.38 -5.59 15.23
CA ILE A 349 -3.75 -5.55 15.74
C ILE A 349 -4.41 -6.89 15.47
N GLY A 350 -5.03 -7.51 16.47
CA GLY A 350 -5.77 -8.75 16.33
C GLY A 350 -5.20 -9.93 17.10
N GLY A 351 -5.74 -11.12 16.85
CA GLY A 351 -5.30 -12.37 17.48
C GLY A 351 -3.96 -12.87 16.96
N ALA A 352 -3.38 -13.84 17.67
CA ALA A 352 -2.07 -14.44 17.36
C ALA A 352 -2.16 -15.96 17.14
N GLN A 353 -3.35 -16.49 16.85
CA GLN A 353 -3.53 -17.89 16.48
C GLN A 353 -3.54 -18.04 14.95
N PRO A 354 -3.27 -19.23 14.40
CA PRO A 354 -3.24 -19.46 12.94
C PRO A 354 -4.54 -19.11 12.21
N ASP A 355 -5.68 -19.22 12.89
CA ASP A 355 -7.01 -18.91 12.37
C ASP A 355 -7.48 -17.48 12.69
N SER A 356 -6.65 -16.68 13.36
CA SER A 356 -6.98 -15.31 13.73
C SER A 356 -6.95 -14.39 12.54
N VAL A 357 -7.80 -13.37 12.58
CA VAL A 357 -7.70 -12.20 11.70
C VAL A 357 -6.84 -11.15 12.37
N PHE A 358 -5.99 -10.47 11.56
CA PHE A 358 -5.06 -9.48 12.08
C PHE A 358 -4.69 -8.43 11.03
N TYR A 359 -4.06 -7.39 11.52
CA TYR A 359 -3.35 -6.37 10.77
C TYR A 359 -1.94 -6.25 11.32
N TYR A 360 -0.96 -6.03 10.47
CA TYR A 360 0.35 -5.58 10.91
C TYR A 360 0.87 -4.43 10.05
N ARG A 361 1.76 -3.66 10.66
CA ARG A 361 2.44 -2.53 10.04
C ARG A 361 3.94 -2.59 10.32
N ILE A 362 4.74 -2.40 9.29
CA ILE A 362 6.17 -2.15 9.40
C ILE A 362 6.37 -0.71 8.93
N HIS A 363 6.95 0.15 9.78
CA HIS A 363 7.08 1.56 9.47
C HIS A 363 8.45 2.09 9.88
N SER A 364 9.15 2.72 8.93
CA SER A 364 10.44 3.39 9.11
C SER A 364 10.48 4.69 8.31
N PRO A 365 11.55 5.50 8.39
CA PRO A 365 11.71 6.68 7.54
C PRO A 365 11.64 6.40 6.03
N VAL A 366 11.97 5.19 5.59
CA VAL A 366 12.17 4.85 4.18
C VAL A 366 11.19 3.80 3.64
N ILE A 367 10.45 3.10 4.50
CA ILE A 367 9.44 2.12 4.08
C ILE A 367 8.27 2.06 5.04
N LEU A 368 7.07 1.93 4.48
CA LEU A 368 5.84 1.59 5.18
C LEU A 368 5.22 0.39 4.49
N ILE A 369 4.94 -0.66 5.25
CA ILE A 369 4.23 -1.85 4.80
C ILE A 369 3.03 -2.05 5.70
N GLU A 370 1.86 -2.29 5.12
CA GLU A 370 0.66 -2.71 5.83
C GLU A 370 0.12 -4.00 5.23
N PHE A 371 -0.27 -4.92 6.09
CA PHE A 371 -1.03 -6.13 5.77
C PHE A 371 -2.32 -6.11 6.58
N ASP A 372 -3.46 -6.37 5.96
CA ASP A 372 -4.74 -6.26 6.62
C ASP A 372 -5.74 -7.32 6.16
N HIS A 373 -6.27 -8.10 7.08
CA HIS A 373 -7.46 -8.90 6.86
C HIS A 373 -8.69 -7.98 6.82
N GLN A 374 -9.38 -7.96 5.70
CA GLN A 374 -10.51 -7.07 5.44
C GLN A 374 -11.85 -7.74 5.73
N ARG A 375 -12.90 -6.93 5.91
CA ARG A 375 -14.26 -7.42 5.86
C ARG A 375 -14.58 -7.89 4.43
N PRO A 376 -15.42 -8.92 4.27
CA PRO A 376 -15.96 -9.24 2.96
C PRO A 376 -16.61 -8.01 2.31
N ALA A 377 -16.33 -7.77 1.04
CA ALA A 377 -16.91 -6.67 0.28
C ALA A 377 -17.71 -7.22 -0.92
N ASN A 378 -17.02 -7.68 -1.93
CA ASN A 378 -17.67 -8.24 -3.13
C ASN A 378 -18.37 -9.58 -2.87
N LEU A 379 -17.90 -10.34 -1.91
CA LEU A 379 -18.48 -11.63 -1.50
C LEU A 379 -19.26 -11.55 -0.18
N ALA A 380 -19.62 -10.36 0.29
CA ALA A 380 -20.33 -10.15 1.56
C ALA A 380 -21.62 -10.97 1.67
N LYS A 381 -22.40 -11.07 0.59
CA LYS A 381 -23.65 -11.87 0.56
C LYS A 381 -23.44 -13.39 0.68
N PHE A 382 -22.21 -13.87 0.50
CA PHE A 382 -21.85 -15.29 0.65
C PHE A 382 -21.11 -15.55 1.95
N ALA A 383 -20.77 -14.53 2.72
CA ALA A 383 -20.02 -14.66 3.97
C ALA A 383 -20.97 -14.96 5.15
N SER A 384 -20.54 -15.83 6.05
CA SER A 384 -21.27 -16.12 7.29
C SER A 384 -21.34 -14.92 8.23
N ASN A 385 -20.34 -14.03 8.18
CA ASN A 385 -20.24 -12.83 9.00
C ASN A 385 -19.72 -11.66 8.14
N PRO A 386 -20.57 -10.98 7.35
CA PRO A 386 -20.12 -9.92 6.43
C PRO A 386 -19.55 -8.68 7.14
N ASP A 387 -19.89 -8.48 8.41
CA ASP A 387 -19.45 -7.34 9.20
C ASP A 387 -18.11 -7.57 9.94
N LYS A 388 -17.52 -8.77 9.81
CA LYS A 388 -16.25 -9.11 10.45
C LYS A 388 -15.15 -9.36 9.42
N PRO A 389 -13.89 -8.96 9.72
CA PRO A 389 -12.74 -9.32 8.88
C PRO A 389 -12.59 -10.83 8.70
N THR A 390 -12.03 -11.22 7.57
CA THR A 390 -11.81 -12.62 7.17
C THR A 390 -10.43 -12.82 6.56
N GLN A 391 -9.87 -14.02 6.70
CA GLN A 391 -8.64 -14.41 5.98
C GLN A 391 -8.85 -14.58 4.47
N GLN A 392 -10.09 -14.50 3.98
CA GLN A 392 -10.40 -14.60 2.54
C GLN A 392 -10.42 -13.26 1.80
N HIS A 393 -10.20 -12.15 2.52
CA HIS A 393 -10.05 -10.82 1.93
C HIS A 393 -8.84 -10.14 2.56
N ILE A 394 -7.79 -9.93 1.76
CA ILE A 394 -6.52 -9.38 2.23
C ILE A 394 -6.13 -8.17 1.38
N HIS A 395 -5.66 -7.12 2.04
CA HIS A 395 -5.02 -5.96 1.44
C HIS A 395 -3.58 -5.82 1.95
N CYS A 396 -2.66 -5.56 1.01
CA CYS A 396 -1.29 -5.20 1.31
C CYS A 396 -0.95 -3.90 0.59
N VAL A 397 -0.23 -3.01 1.27
CA VAL A 397 0.29 -1.78 0.66
C VAL A 397 1.73 -1.55 1.09
N VAL A 398 2.57 -1.14 0.13
CA VAL A 398 3.96 -0.73 0.36
C VAL A 398 4.10 0.72 -0.09
N ARG A 399 4.68 1.55 0.78
CA ARG A 399 4.91 2.98 0.54
C ARG A 399 6.36 3.35 0.81
N THR A 400 6.80 4.45 0.23
CA THR A 400 8.06 5.13 0.57
C THR A 400 7.73 6.47 1.24
N PRO A 401 7.72 6.54 2.59
CA PRO A 401 7.42 7.76 3.34
C PRO A 401 8.36 8.92 3.01
N ASN A 402 8.11 10.07 3.63
CA ASN A 402 8.96 11.26 3.52
C ASN A 402 9.13 11.78 2.08
N GLY A 403 8.05 11.68 1.29
CA GLY A 403 7.95 12.38 0.02
C GLY A 403 8.48 11.62 -1.20
N ASN A 404 8.89 10.36 -1.09
CA ASN A 404 9.46 9.64 -2.23
C ASN A 404 8.56 8.54 -2.83
N ASP A 405 7.29 8.43 -2.43
CA ASP A 405 6.32 7.68 -3.24
C ASP A 405 6.28 8.26 -4.66
N TYR A 406 6.10 7.41 -5.65
CA TYR A 406 6.13 7.80 -7.08
C TYR A 406 7.49 8.39 -7.53
N GLY A 407 8.56 8.23 -6.75
CA GLY A 407 9.85 8.89 -7.00
C GLY A 407 9.82 10.42 -6.91
N LYS A 408 8.83 11.00 -6.21
CA LYS A 408 8.60 12.47 -6.22
C LYS A 408 9.75 13.27 -5.62
N ASP A 409 10.46 12.75 -4.61
CA ASP A 409 11.63 13.44 -4.07
C ASP A 409 12.81 13.41 -5.06
N LEU A 410 13.05 12.27 -5.72
CA LEU A 410 14.07 12.18 -6.78
C LEU A 410 13.73 13.08 -7.97
N LEU A 411 12.46 13.12 -8.40
CA LEU A 411 12.00 14.00 -9.48
C LEU A 411 12.21 15.47 -9.12
N ARG A 412 11.89 15.88 -7.88
CA ARG A 412 12.14 17.24 -7.37
C ARG A 412 13.64 17.58 -7.40
N GLN A 413 14.51 16.67 -6.95
CA GLN A 413 15.96 16.85 -6.98
C GLN A 413 16.45 16.98 -8.43
N HIS A 414 15.96 16.16 -9.34
CA HIS A 414 16.30 16.22 -10.77
C HIS A 414 15.96 17.61 -11.35
N TYR A 415 14.76 18.14 -11.10
CA TYR A 415 14.36 19.46 -11.58
C TYR A 415 15.17 20.62 -10.98
N LEU A 416 15.63 20.49 -9.74
CA LEU A 416 16.52 21.47 -9.11
C LEU A 416 17.91 21.48 -9.75
N ALA A 417 18.43 20.30 -10.11
CA ALA A 417 19.72 20.15 -10.76
C ALA A 417 19.71 20.48 -12.25
N HIS A 418 18.57 20.23 -12.91
CA HIS A 418 18.37 20.38 -14.34
C HIS A 418 17.08 21.20 -14.61
N PRO A 419 17.13 22.55 -14.49
CA PRO A 419 15.96 23.37 -14.71
C PRO A 419 15.47 23.22 -16.16
N HIS A 420 14.33 22.57 -16.34
CA HIS A 420 13.66 22.50 -17.63
C HIS A 420 13.00 23.86 -17.89
N LYS A 421 13.30 24.46 -19.05
CA LYS A 421 12.55 25.67 -19.49
C LYS A 421 11.11 25.23 -19.74
N SER A 422 10.20 25.78 -18.95
CA SER A 422 8.75 25.66 -19.12
C SER A 422 8.28 26.25 -20.44
#